data_3d368da9e02961943726ed5a4197d034
#
_entry.id   3d368da9e02961943726ed5a4197d034
#
_cell.length_a   1.000
_cell.length_b   1.000
_cell.length_c   1.000
_cell.angle_alpha   90.00
_cell.angle_beta   90.00
_cell.angle_gamma   90.00
#
_symmetry.space_group_name_H-M   'P 1'
#
loop_
_entity.id
_entity.type
_entity.pdbx_description
1 polymer ?
#
loop_
_entity_poly.entity_id
_entity_poly.type
_entity_poly.pdbx_seq_one_letter_code
_entity_poly.pdbx_strand_id
1 'polypeptide(L)'
;MTKRIATTSSLFLTAMLLLPCAASAKLTGACLSDAKTLCAGIQPGGGKIRDCLKLHVKDLSEGCQAVVLKAVNAKACAADVKQFCADIKPGEGRVEACMKAHVADVSDACKVAMANEAAGDD
;
A
#
# COMPACT_ATOMS: atom_id res chain seq x y z
N MET A 1 -26.39 19.52 65.45
CA MET A 1 -26.05 18.23 64.85
C MET A 1 -25.80 18.44 63.37
N THR A 2 -24.57 18.68 62.98
CA THR A 2 -24.17 19.04 61.60
C THR A 2 -23.41 17.86 61.01
N LYS A 3 -24.05 17.13 60.09
CA LYS A 3 -23.43 16.04 59.33
C LYS A 3 -22.66 16.63 58.14
N ARG A 4 -21.33 16.56 58.16
CA ARG A 4 -20.47 16.92 57.07
C ARG A 4 -20.42 15.76 56.09
N ILE A 5 -20.89 15.98 54.88
CA ILE A 5 -20.77 15.04 53.75
C ILE A 5 -19.50 15.41 52.99
N ALA A 6 -18.51 14.54 53.08
CA ALA A 6 -17.26 14.67 52.30
C ALA A 6 -17.49 14.11 50.89
N THR A 7 -17.50 15.00 49.90
CA THR A 7 -17.52 14.63 48.48
C THR A 7 -16.10 14.38 48.02
N THR A 8 -15.72 13.13 47.89
CA THR A 8 -14.47 12.74 47.23
C THR A 8 -14.64 12.84 45.73
N SER A 9 -14.07 13.91 45.15
CA SER A 9 -14.02 14.12 43.72
C SER A 9 -12.91 13.23 43.13
N SER A 10 -13.32 12.11 42.53
CA SER A 10 -12.41 11.20 41.83
C SER A 10 -12.16 11.73 40.43
N LEU A 11 -11.00 12.36 40.22
CA LEU A 11 -10.49 12.73 38.89
C LEU A 11 -10.04 11.45 38.17
N PHE A 12 -10.88 10.93 37.29
CA PHE A 12 -10.46 9.96 36.30
C PHE A 12 -9.69 10.67 35.19
N LEU A 13 -8.37 10.63 35.31
CA LEU A 13 -7.45 11.06 34.24
C LEU A 13 -7.45 9.95 33.17
N THR A 14 -8.31 10.08 32.18
CA THR A 14 -8.33 9.21 30.99
C THR A 14 -7.13 9.56 30.13
N ALA A 15 -6.02 8.84 30.31
CA ALA A 15 -4.88 8.89 29.40
C ALA A 15 -5.30 8.27 28.07
N MET A 16 -5.67 9.11 27.11
CA MET A 16 -5.93 8.74 25.73
C MET A 16 -4.60 8.39 25.07
N LEU A 17 -4.25 7.11 25.07
CA LEU A 17 -3.11 6.55 24.32
C LEU A 17 -3.39 6.76 22.84
N LEU A 18 -2.82 7.82 22.27
CA LEU A 18 -2.65 8.00 20.84
C LEU A 18 -1.65 6.93 20.35
N LEU A 19 -2.17 5.77 19.96
CA LEU A 19 -1.39 4.80 19.20
C LEU A 19 -1.06 5.44 17.84
N PRO A 20 0.22 5.60 17.49
CA PRO A 20 0.57 5.94 16.12
C PRO A 20 0.12 4.78 15.24
N CYS A 21 -0.83 5.04 14.37
CA CYS A 21 -1.21 4.14 13.30
C CYS A 21 -0.02 4.10 12.31
N ALA A 22 1.01 3.34 12.66
CA ALA A 22 2.05 2.97 11.74
C ALA A 22 1.39 2.02 10.72
N ALA A 23 0.89 2.59 9.63
CA ALA A 23 0.56 1.85 8.43
C ALA A 23 1.85 1.30 7.81
N SER A 24 2.49 0.38 8.51
CA SER A 24 3.48 -0.52 7.93
C SER A 24 2.71 -1.39 6.95
N ALA A 25 2.79 -1.06 5.67
CA ALA A 25 2.37 -1.99 4.62
C ALA A 25 3.16 -3.28 4.85
N LYS A 26 2.51 -4.28 5.46
CA LYS A 26 3.10 -5.60 5.71
C LYS A 26 3.56 -6.13 4.37
N LEU A 27 4.86 -6.38 4.25
CA LEU A 27 5.39 -7.21 3.18
C LEU A 27 4.58 -8.51 3.19
N THR A 28 3.98 -8.87 2.07
CA THR A 28 3.28 -10.14 1.94
C THR A 28 4.26 -11.28 2.16
N GLY A 29 3.79 -12.42 2.68
CA GLY A 29 4.62 -13.59 2.96
C GLY A 29 5.52 -14.00 1.79
N ALA A 30 5.06 -13.79 0.54
CA ALA A 30 5.81 -14.05 -0.68
C ALA A 30 7.14 -13.25 -0.77
N CYS A 31 7.17 -12.01 -0.26
CA CYS A 31 8.37 -11.17 -0.34
C CYS A 31 9.28 -11.22 0.90
N LEU A 32 8.90 -11.91 1.95
CA LEU A 32 9.70 -11.96 3.18
C LEU A 32 11.05 -12.65 3.00
N SER A 33 11.06 -13.74 2.24
CA SER A 33 12.29 -14.49 1.94
C SER A 33 13.24 -13.66 1.07
N ASP A 34 12.71 -13.09 0.00
CA ASP A 34 13.50 -12.27 -0.92
C ASP A 34 14.07 -11.02 -0.24
N ALA A 35 13.26 -10.36 0.61
CA ALA A 35 13.72 -9.22 1.39
C ALA A 35 14.88 -9.58 2.33
N LYS A 36 14.85 -10.75 2.97
CA LYS A 36 15.94 -11.24 3.83
C LYS A 36 17.21 -11.54 3.05
N THR A 37 17.08 -12.05 1.84
CA THR A 37 18.21 -12.47 1.01
C THR A 37 18.81 -11.31 0.21
N LEU A 38 17.97 -10.56 -0.50
CA LEU A 38 18.41 -9.52 -1.42
C LEU A 38 18.56 -8.14 -0.77
N CYS A 39 17.83 -7.90 0.32
CA CYS A 39 17.81 -6.63 1.03
C CYS A 39 18.36 -6.73 2.45
N ALA A 40 19.25 -7.70 2.70
CA ALA A 40 19.90 -7.88 3.98
C ALA A 40 20.65 -6.59 4.40
N GLY A 41 20.47 -6.19 5.66
CA GLY A 41 21.10 -4.96 6.20
C GLY A 41 20.32 -3.66 5.94
N ILE A 42 19.24 -3.69 5.17
CA ILE A 42 18.37 -2.53 5.02
C ILE A 42 17.38 -2.48 6.18
N GLN A 43 17.44 -1.41 6.95
CA GLN A 43 16.52 -1.17 8.07
C GLN A 43 15.08 -0.98 7.56
N PRO A 44 14.09 -1.71 8.09
CA PRO A 44 12.70 -1.55 7.73
C PRO A 44 12.20 -0.15 8.11
N GLY A 45 11.37 0.43 7.26
CA GLY A 45 10.77 1.75 7.46
C GLY A 45 10.87 2.63 6.20
N GLY A 46 9.95 3.59 6.06
CA GLY A 46 9.95 4.54 4.96
C GLY A 46 9.90 3.94 3.55
N GLY A 47 9.51 2.67 3.39
CA GLY A 47 9.46 2.00 2.10
C GLY A 47 10.81 1.47 1.57
N LYS A 48 11.91 1.58 2.33
CA LYS A 48 13.26 1.20 1.89
C LYS A 48 13.36 -0.24 1.39
N ILE A 49 12.71 -1.19 2.06
CA ILE A 49 12.70 -2.60 1.62
C ILE A 49 11.97 -2.74 0.28
N ARG A 50 10.85 -2.04 0.11
CA ARG A 50 10.10 -2.05 -1.16
C ARG A 50 10.93 -1.48 -2.30
N ASP A 51 11.65 -0.39 -2.06
CA ASP A 51 12.51 0.21 -3.07
C ASP A 51 13.69 -0.68 -3.41
N CYS A 52 14.27 -1.37 -2.43
CA CYS A 52 15.27 -2.41 -2.67
C CYS A 52 14.72 -3.54 -3.55
N LEU A 53 13.55 -4.11 -3.21
CA LEU A 53 12.94 -5.19 -3.99
C LEU A 53 12.65 -4.77 -5.44
N LYS A 54 12.30 -3.51 -5.69
CA LYS A 54 12.12 -2.98 -7.06
C LYS A 54 13.41 -2.99 -7.87
N LEU A 55 14.55 -2.72 -7.24
CA LEU A 55 15.85 -2.76 -7.91
C LEU A 55 16.25 -4.19 -8.29
N HIS A 56 15.78 -5.18 -7.54
CA HIS A 56 16.08 -6.60 -7.72
C HIS A 56 14.91 -7.38 -8.35
N VAL A 57 14.03 -6.73 -9.08
CA VAL A 57 12.78 -7.35 -9.58
C VAL A 57 13.02 -8.65 -10.35
N LYS A 58 14.12 -8.76 -11.08
CA LYS A 58 14.47 -9.96 -11.87
C LYS A 58 14.96 -11.14 -11.02
N ASP A 59 15.42 -10.86 -9.81
CA ASP A 59 15.99 -11.85 -8.87
C ASP A 59 14.96 -12.30 -7.82
N LEU A 60 13.77 -11.71 -7.84
CA LEU A 60 12.69 -12.05 -6.92
C LEU A 60 12.07 -13.40 -7.26
N SER A 61 11.55 -14.09 -6.25
CA SER A 61 10.64 -15.21 -6.45
C SER A 61 9.40 -14.75 -7.23
N GLU A 62 8.81 -15.66 -8.00
CA GLU A 62 7.66 -15.36 -8.87
C GLU A 62 6.51 -14.67 -8.12
N GLY A 63 6.17 -15.17 -6.93
CA GLY A 63 5.13 -14.57 -6.09
C GLY A 63 5.48 -13.17 -5.60
N CYS A 64 6.74 -12.89 -5.26
CA CYS A 64 7.17 -11.56 -4.87
C CYS A 64 7.25 -10.61 -6.06
N GLN A 65 7.73 -11.11 -7.21
CA GLN A 65 7.78 -10.34 -8.45
C GLN A 65 6.40 -9.81 -8.84
N ALA A 66 5.39 -10.68 -8.84
CA ALA A 66 4.00 -10.28 -9.13
C ALA A 66 3.50 -9.17 -8.20
N VAL A 67 3.77 -9.29 -6.89
CA VAL A 67 3.38 -8.26 -5.90
C VAL A 67 4.09 -6.93 -6.14
N VAL A 68 5.39 -6.96 -6.43
CA VAL A 68 6.19 -5.75 -6.67
C VAL A 68 5.75 -5.08 -7.97
N LEU A 69 5.58 -5.82 -9.06
CA LEU A 69 5.12 -5.30 -10.35
C LEU A 69 3.74 -4.67 -10.24
N LYS A 70 2.80 -5.34 -9.57
CA LYS A 70 1.46 -4.79 -9.33
C LYS A 70 1.51 -3.46 -8.57
N ALA A 71 2.38 -3.33 -7.56
CA ALA A 71 2.54 -2.09 -6.81
C ALA A 71 3.18 -0.98 -7.65
N VAL A 72 4.11 -1.31 -8.55
CA VAL A 72 4.73 -0.36 -9.49
C VAL A 72 3.70 0.12 -10.51
N ASN A 73 2.93 -0.80 -11.10
CA ASN A 73 1.89 -0.50 -12.09
C ASN A 73 0.80 0.40 -11.50
N ALA A 74 0.31 0.08 -10.29
CA ALA A 74 -0.67 0.91 -9.59
C ALA A 74 -0.17 2.34 -9.35
N LYS A 75 1.13 2.51 -9.05
CA LYS A 75 1.72 3.84 -8.89
C LYS A 75 1.84 4.58 -10.23
N ALA A 76 2.19 3.89 -11.31
CA ALA A 76 2.27 4.48 -12.65
C ALA A 76 0.93 5.05 -13.12
N CYS A 77 -0.18 4.38 -12.79
CA CYS A 77 -1.53 4.81 -13.16
C CYS A 77 -2.22 5.74 -12.15
N ALA A 78 -1.62 6.04 -11.00
CA ALA A 78 -2.31 6.76 -9.92
C ALA A 78 -2.80 8.17 -10.32
N ALA A 79 -2.08 8.87 -11.18
CA ALA A 79 -2.49 10.19 -11.67
C ALA A 79 -3.66 10.07 -12.65
N ASP A 80 -3.58 9.12 -13.57
CA ASP A 80 -4.61 8.85 -14.57
C ASP A 80 -5.93 8.39 -13.91
N VAL A 81 -5.84 7.53 -12.89
CA VAL A 81 -7.02 7.11 -12.11
C VAL A 81 -7.71 8.31 -11.46
N LYS A 82 -6.95 9.24 -10.90
CA LYS A 82 -7.52 10.48 -10.33
C LYS A 82 -8.16 11.39 -11.39
N GLN A 83 -7.63 11.38 -12.59
CA GLN A 83 -8.11 12.24 -13.67
C GLN A 83 -9.35 11.67 -14.36
N PHE A 84 -9.35 10.38 -14.68
CA PHE A 84 -10.38 9.74 -15.50
C PHE A 84 -11.37 8.89 -14.71
N CYS A 85 -10.98 8.42 -13.53
CA CYS A 85 -11.75 7.44 -12.75
C CYS A 85 -11.95 7.87 -11.28
N ALA A 86 -11.94 9.18 -10.99
CA ALA A 86 -12.06 9.74 -9.64
C ALA A 86 -13.31 9.27 -8.87
N ASP A 87 -14.42 9.14 -9.58
CA ASP A 87 -15.74 8.77 -8.99
C ASP A 87 -15.93 7.26 -8.86
N ILE A 88 -14.98 6.47 -9.35
CA ILE A 88 -15.06 5.02 -9.32
C ILE A 88 -14.53 4.49 -7.98
N LYS A 89 -15.38 3.86 -7.19
CA LYS A 89 -14.98 3.22 -5.94
C LYS A 89 -14.12 1.98 -6.24
N PRO A 90 -12.95 1.82 -5.57
CA PRO A 90 -12.10 0.65 -5.75
C PRO A 90 -12.81 -0.66 -5.39
N GLY A 91 -12.47 -1.73 -6.08
CA GLY A 91 -12.97 -3.07 -5.84
C GLY A 91 -13.55 -3.72 -7.11
N GLU A 92 -13.55 -5.03 -7.14
CA GLU A 92 -14.14 -5.87 -8.22
C GLU A 92 -13.67 -5.49 -9.64
N GLY A 93 -12.43 -5.00 -9.79
CA GLY A 93 -11.89 -4.59 -11.08
C GLY A 93 -12.49 -3.32 -11.70
N ARG A 94 -13.33 -2.57 -10.96
CA ARG A 94 -14.03 -1.39 -11.50
C ARG A 94 -13.08 -0.29 -11.97
N VAL A 95 -12.02 -0.02 -11.20
CA VAL A 95 -11.00 0.98 -11.59
C VAL A 95 -10.26 0.51 -12.82
N GLU A 96 -9.93 -0.78 -12.91
CA GLU A 96 -9.27 -1.38 -14.08
C GLU A 96 -10.15 -1.29 -15.32
N ALA A 97 -11.44 -1.62 -15.22
CA ALA A 97 -12.39 -1.47 -16.33
C ALA A 97 -12.52 -0.01 -16.79
N CYS A 98 -12.55 0.94 -15.86
CA CYS A 98 -12.54 2.35 -16.18
C CYS A 98 -11.25 2.77 -16.91
N MET A 99 -10.08 2.34 -16.43
CA MET A 99 -8.80 2.65 -17.08
C MET A 99 -8.69 2.03 -18.46
N LYS A 100 -9.20 0.83 -18.68
CA LYS A 100 -9.28 0.19 -20.01
C LYS A 100 -10.16 0.99 -20.99
N ALA A 101 -11.25 1.58 -20.50
CA ALA A 101 -12.11 2.45 -21.33
C ALA A 101 -11.40 3.74 -21.75
N HIS A 102 -10.44 4.23 -20.97
CA HIS A 102 -9.64 5.42 -21.23
C HIS A 102 -8.21 5.13 -21.73
N VAL A 103 -7.96 3.93 -22.26
CA VAL A 103 -6.61 3.49 -22.65
C VAL A 103 -5.92 4.41 -23.66
N ALA A 104 -6.68 5.11 -24.49
CA ALA A 104 -6.12 6.07 -25.46
C ALA A 104 -5.59 7.34 -24.78
N ASP A 105 -6.22 7.75 -23.67
CA ASP A 105 -6.01 9.06 -23.04
C ASP A 105 -5.04 9.03 -21.86
N VAL A 106 -4.79 7.83 -21.30
CA VAL A 106 -3.89 7.67 -20.15
C VAL A 106 -2.43 7.88 -20.54
N SER A 107 -1.59 8.20 -19.56
CA SER A 107 -0.14 8.40 -19.76
C SER A 107 0.54 7.15 -20.33
N ASP A 108 1.65 7.35 -21.04
CA ASP A 108 2.43 6.23 -21.60
C ASP A 108 2.95 5.29 -20.51
N ALA A 109 3.32 5.83 -19.35
CA ALA A 109 3.71 5.02 -18.20
C ALA A 109 2.57 4.10 -17.72
N CYS A 110 1.35 4.60 -17.70
CA CYS A 110 0.18 3.79 -17.36
C CYS A 110 -0.17 2.78 -18.45
N LYS A 111 -0.05 3.12 -19.73
CA LYS A 111 -0.22 2.17 -20.86
C LYS A 111 0.71 0.96 -20.73
N VAL A 112 1.99 1.23 -20.46
CA VAL A 112 2.99 0.17 -20.25
C VAL A 112 2.65 -0.68 -19.03
N ALA A 113 2.21 -0.04 -17.94
CA ALA A 113 1.78 -0.75 -16.73
C ALA A 113 0.61 -1.69 -16.98
N MET A 114 -0.42 -1.22 -17.71
CA MET A 114 -1.59 -2.02 -18.07
C MET A 114 -1.23 -3.19 -19.00
N ALA A 115 -0.29 -2.98 -19.94
CA ALA A 115 0.19 -4.04 -20.83
C ALA A 115 0.95 -5.14 -20.05
N ASN A 116 1.73 -4.77 -19.04
CA ASN A 116 2.44 -5.71 -18.18
C ASN A 116 1.50 -6.56 -17.32
N GLU A 117 0.38 -6.00 -16.86
CA GLU A 117 -0.65 -6.77 -16.13
C GLU A 117 -1.33 -7.79 -17.03
N ALA A 118 -1.67 -7.41 -18.28
CA ALA A 118 -2.28 -8.31 -19.24
C ALA A 118 -1.37 -9.49 -19.64
N ALA A 119 -0.05 -9.30 -19.61
CA ALA A 119 0.93 -10.34 -19.92
C ALA A 119 1.22 -11.29 -18.75
N GLY A 120 0.81 -10.95 -17.54
CA GLY A 120 1.04 -11.74 -16.31
C GLY A 120 -0.12 -12.66 -15.93
N ASP A 121 -1.25 -12.61 -16.66
CA ASP A 121 -2.45 -13.41 -16.40
C ASP A 121 -2.52 -14.72 -17.23
N ASP A 122 -1.47 -15.07 -17.98
CA ASP A 122 -1.30 -16.35 -18.71
C ASP A 122 -0.51 -17.41 -17.84
#